data_fd26071b750c93314de888d0fea6a642
#
_entry.id   fd26071b750c93314de888d0fea6a642
#
_cell.length_a   1.000
_cell.length_b   1.000
_cell.length_c   1.000
_cell.angle_alpha   90.00
_cell.angle_beta   90.00
_cell.angle_gamma   90.00
#
_symmetry.space_group_name_H-M   'P 1'
#
loop_
_entity.id
_entity.type
_entity.pdbx_description
1 polymer ?
#
loop_
_entity_poly.entity_id
_entity_poly.type
_entity_poly.pdbx_seq_one_letter_code
_entity_poly.pdbx_strand_id
1 'polypeptide(L)'
;MKSTFQFICAAALALSYLTASAQLMQKKETYTRADTLRGMLTPLRTCYNINYYHLNVKFDIDNKSISGSNLFKFTATQNFTKLQFDLYENLAVNKVVYNGKDLPFTREANAVFVTFPKAIAKGSKDEFTVFYGGKPTVAKRAPWDGGVVFTTDSLGKPWVATACQGAGASIWWPTKDHQSDEVDSMLISISVPKGLKDVSNGRLRKTTEMPDGYTKFDWFVSNPINNYDVAANIGNYTHFGDTYDGEKGKLTLDYWVLPNNLEKAKVQFGRDVKRMLKAFENWFGPYPWYEDGYKLVETPHLGMEHQSAVAYGNKYRNGYLGRDLSGTGRGLTWDFIIVHESGHEWFGNNITSKDIADMWIHESFTNYSESLFIETFYGKPAAQEYLQGLRRIIQNDIPIIGPYNVNKEGSGDMYPKGANMLNTVRTLINNDAKWRGILRGLNKTFYHKTVTTQQVVDYINKESGMKLTPVFDQYLRYTNIPVLDVKFENGKAMAKWTTDVPNFNMPVKVRVKGGDYQLIKPTTQYTAVNLPGATKDNFEADLTGFYIKVKTE
;
A
#
# COMPACT_ATOMS: atom_id res chain seq x y z
N MET A 1 9.83 -66.60 9.15
CA MET A 1 8.89 -65.93 8.20
C MET A 1 8.11 -64.76 8.79
N LYS A 2 7.83 -64.65 10.09
CA LYS A 2 7.09 -63.52 10.67
C LYS A 2 7.94 -62.23 10.88
N SER A 3 9.26 -62.35 11.06
CA SER A 3 10.13 -61.17 11.30
C SER A 3 10.50 -60.38 10.02
N THR A 4 10.61 -61.08 8.89
CA THR A 4 10.92 -60.46 7.60
C THR A 4 9.76 -59.63 7.03
N PHE A 5 8.51 -60.02 7.36
CA PHE A 5 7.32 -59.29 6.90
C PHE A 5 7.11 -57.96 7.66
N GLN A 6 7.51 -57.90 8.93
CA GLN A 6 7.44 -56.65 9.73
C GLN A 6 8.47 -55.63 9.28
N PHE A 7 9.66 -56.04 8.85
CA PHE A 7 10.68 -55.12 8.32
C PHE A 7 10.30 -54.53 6.95
N ILE A 8 9.65 -55.31 6.09
CA ILE A 8 9.20 -54.83 4.78
C ILE A 8 8.04 -53.85 4.92
N CYS A 9 7.12 -54.05 5.86
CA CYS A 9 6.03 -53.10 6.13
C CYS A 9 6.53 -51.80 6.76
N ALA A 10 7.53 -51.83 7.66
CA ALA A 10 8.14 -50.65 8.26
C ALA A 10 8.94 -49.82 7.23
N ALA A 11 9.66 -50.48 6.30
CA ALA A 11 10.36 -49.80 5.21
C ALA A 11 9.40 -49.20 4.17
N ALA A 12 8.28 -49.83 3.86
CA ALA A 12 7.25 -49.29 2.97
C ALA A 12 6.51 -48.09 3.59
N LEU A 13 6.26 -48.10 4.91
CA LEU A 13 5.70 -46.94 5.62
C LEU A 13 6.70 -45.77 5.70
N ALA A 14 7.99 -46.01 5.92
CA ALA A 14 9.02 -44.98 5.92
C ALA A 14 9.21 -44.37 4.53
N LEU A 15 9.15 -45.14 3.44
CA LEU A 15 9.17 -44.59 2.07
C LEU A 15 7.90 -43.80 1.73
N SER A 16 6.72 -44.18 2.26
CA SER A 16 5.49 -43.41 2.05
C SER A 16 5.48 -42.07 2.79
N TYR A 17 6.18 -41.95 3.93
CA TYR A 17 6.37 -40.65 4.63
C TYR A 17 7.35 -39.72 3.90
N LEU A 18 8.36 -40.28 3.21
CA LEU A 18 9.30 -39.46 2.42
C LEU A 18 8.69 -38.95 1.10
N THR A 19 7.73 -39.66 0.54
CA THR A 19 7.01 -39.19 -0.66
C THR A 19 5.86 -38.22 -0.34
N ALA A 20 5.26 -38.28 0.87
CA ALA A 20 4.22 -37.36 1.27
C ALA A 20 4.76 -35.94 1.62
N SER A 21 6.03 -35.85 2.03
CA SER A 21 6.69 -34.53 2.28
C SER A 21 7.16 -33.84 1.00
N ALA A 22 7.23 -34.55 -0.13
CA ALA A 22 7.65 -34.02 -1.44
C ALA A 22 6.48 -33.52 -2.30
N GLN A 23 5.23 -33.65 -1.85
CA GLN A 23 4.04 -33.26 -2.62
C GLN A 23 3.26 -32.05 -2.06
N LEU A 24 3.85 -31.28 -1.14
CA LEU A 24 3.51 -29.87 -1.03
C LEU A 24 4.29 -29.09 -2.12
N MET A 25 4.21 -29.54 -3.36
CA MET A 25 4.49 -28.66 -4.48
C MET A 25 3.48 -27.53 -4.40
N GLN A 26 3.95 -26.32 -4.09
CA GLN A 26 3.19 -25.11 -4.31
C GLN A 26 2.56 -25.25 -5.69
N LYS A 27 1.23 -25.32 -5.73
CA LYS A 27 0.50 -25.38 -6.98
C LYS A 27 0.89 -24.12 -7.73
N LYS A 28 1.70 -24.25 -8.79
CA LYS A 28 2.16 -23.11 -9.58
C LYS A 28 0.90 -22.38 -10.03
N GLU A 29 0.69 -21.18 -9.50
CA GLU A 29 -0.46 -20.38 -9.86
C GLU A 29 -0.43 -20.15 -11.36
N THR A 30 -1.53 -20.46 -12.03
CA THR A 30 -1.72 -20.19 -13.45
C THR A 30 -2.57 -18.95 -13.58
N TYR A 31 -2.04 -17.95 -14.30
CA TYR A 31 -2.76 -16.73 -14.57
C TYR A 31 -3.53 -16.85 -15.88
N THR A 32 -4.73 -16.29 -15.90
CA THR A 32 -5.65 -16.32 -17.03
C THR A 32 -5.40 -15.14 -17.99
N ARG A 33 -6.07 -15.17 -19.12
CA ARG A 33 -6.09 -14.01 -20.04
C ARG A 33 -6.69 -12.77 -19.36
N ALA A 34 -7.71 -12.92 -18.51
CA ALA A 34 -8.31 -11.82 -17.76
C ALA A 34 -7.31 -11.17 -16.80
N ASP A 35 -6.47 -11.95 -16.10
CA ASP A 35 -5.44 -11.43 -15.20
C ASP A 35 -4.40 -10.60 -15.98
N THR A 36 -3.98 -11.07 -17.16
CA THR A 36 -3.01 -10.33 -18.00
C THR A 36 -3.63 -9.08 -18.62
N LEU A 37 -4.90 -9.13 -19.04
CA LEU A 37 -5.61 -7.94 -19.53
C LEU A 37 -5.69 -6.86 -18.48
N ARG A 38 -5.79 -7.25 -17.21
CA ARG A 38 -5.86 -6.33 -16.09
C ARG A 38 -4.49 -5.83 -15.65
N GLY A 39 -3.50 -6.70 -15.49
CA GLY A 39 -2.19 -6.36 -14.89
C GLY A 39 -1.10 -5.95 -15.87
N MET A 40 -1.28 -6.13 -17.18
CA MET A 40 -0.22 -5.88 -18.15
C MET A 40 -0.35 -4.52 -18.85
N LEU A 41 0.75 -3.79 -18.95
CA LEU A 41 0.88 -2.60 -19.77
C LEU A 41 1.04 -2.98 -21.25
N THR A 42 -0.06 -3.41 -21.88
CA THR A 42 -0.10 -3.73 -23.32
C THR A 42 0.11 -2.47 -24.18
N PRO A 43 0.46 -2.60 -25.47
CA PRO A 43 0.52 -1.46 -26.39
C PRO A 43 -0.79 -0.65 -26.44
N LEU A 44 -1.95 -1.27 -26.20
CA LEU A 44 -3.25 -0.58 -26.17
C LEU A 44 -3.49 0.24 -24.89
N ARG A 45 -2.72 -0.01 -23.83
CA ARG A 45 -2.70 0.82 -22.61
C ARG A 45 -1.57 1.84 -22.63
N THR A 46 -0.44 1.56 -23.27
CA THR A 46 0.72 2.45 -23.30
C THR A 46 0.69 3.45 -24.46
N CYS A 47 -0.23 3.33 -25.44
CA CYS A 47 -0.34 4.24 -26.56
C CYS A 47 -0.88 5.63 -26.20
N TYR A 48 -1.38 5.82 -24.98
CA TYR A 48 -1.91 7.09 -24.50
C TYR A 48 -1.59 7.30 -23.01
N ASN A 49 -1.43 8.55 -22.61
CA ASN A 49 -1.29 8.99 -21.23
C ASN A 49 -2.49 9.87 -20.88
N ILE A 50 -3.14 9.59 -19.75
CA ILE A 50 -4.28 10.39 -19.28
C ILE A 50 -3.75 11.63 -18.55
N ASN A 51 -4.26 12.79 -18.95
CA ASN A 51 -3.90 14.06 -18.30
C ASN A 51 -5.01 14.57 -17.39
N TYR A 52 -6.28 14.20 -17.68
CA TYR A 52 -7.41 14.68 -16.90
C TYR A 52 -8.60 13.74 -17.01
N TYR A 53 -9.29 13.54 -15.90
CA TYR A 53 -10.61 12.93 -15.84
C TYR A 53 -11.67 13.94 -15.37
N HIS A 54 -12.88 13.83 -15.93
CA HIS A 54 -14.08 14.36 -15.30
C HIS A 54 -15.05 13.21 -15.07
N LEU A 55 -15.03 12.69 -13.86
CA LEU A 55 -15.93 11.64 -13.40
C LEU A 55 -17.24 12.29 -12.91
N ASN A 56 -18.36 11.97 -13.54
CA ASN A 56 -19.69 12.44 -13.16
C ASN A 56 -20.60 11.25 -12.92
N VAL A 57 -20.97 10.99 -11.65
CA VAL A 57 -21.68 9.78 -11.22
C VAL A 57 -22.85 10.13 -10.33
N LYS A 58 -23.99 9.51 -10.59
CA LYS A 58 -25.19 9.53 -9.76
C LYS A 58 -25.32 8.20 -9.02
N PHE A 59 -25.47 8.26 -7.71
CA PHE A 59 -25.72 7.10 -6.85
C PHE A 59 -27.21 6.96 -6.57
N ASP A 60 -27.81 5.87 -7.05
CA ASP A 60 -29.13 5.40 -6.65
C ASP A 60 -28.95 4.39 -5.52
N ILE A 61 -29.03 4.90 -4.28
CA ILE A 61 -28.71 4.13 -3.08
C ILE A 61 -29.71 3.02 -2.82
N ASP A 62 -31.00 3.28 -3.07
CA ASP A 62 -32.07 2.32 -2.84
C ASP A 62 -31.93 1.09 -3.74
N ASN A 63 -31.55 1.29 -5.00
CA ASN A 63 -31.33 0.24 -5.98
C ASN A 63 -29.88 -0.30 -5.97
N LYS A 64 -28.99 0.28 -5.15
CA LYS A 64 -27.54 -0.01 -5.13
C LYS A 64 -26.95 0.03 -6.53
N SER A 65 -27.28 1.08 -7.28
CA SER A 65 -26.84 1.27 -8.66
C SER A 65 -26.20 2.64 -8.85
N ILE A 66 -25.38 2.74 -9.89
CA ILE A 66 -24.73 3.96 -10.31
C ILE A 66 -24.96 4.18 -11.80
N SER A 67 -24.95 5.44 -12.20
CA SER A 67 -24.99 5.82 -13.62
C SER A 67 -24.23 7.13 -13.81
N GLY A 68 -23.57 7.27 -14.96
CA GLY A 68 -22.85 8.49 -15.21
C GLY A 68 -21.94 8.43 -16.44
N SER A 69 -20.93 9.27 -16.40
CA SER A 69 -19.93 9.35 -17.46
C SER A 69 -18.55 9.68 -16.90
N ASN A 70 -17.53 9.28 -17.63
CA ASN A 70 -16.17 9.76 -17.40
C ASN A 70 -15.60 10.33 -18.69
N LEU A 71 -15.15 11.58 -18.68
CA LEU A 71 -14.39 12.23 -19.73
C LEU A 71 -12.92 11.90 -19.56
N PHE A 72 -12.28 11.36 -20.59
CA PHE A 72 -10.86 11.07 -20.69
C PHE A 72 -10.19 12.13 -21.55
N LYS A 73 -9.32 12.98 -20.99
CA LYS A 73 -8.41 13.82 -21.78
C LYS A 73 -7.03 13.19 -21.74
N PHE A 74 -6.44 13.00 -22.89
CA PHE A 74 -5.19 12.26 -23.01
C PHE A 74 -4.20 12.88 -23.99
N THR A 75 -2.94 12.49 -23.87
CA THR A 75 -1.89 12.73 -24.85
C THR A 75 -1.48 11.40 -25.46
N ALA A 76 -1.52 11.30 -26.78
CA ALA A 76 -1.07 10.12 -27.50
C ALA A 76 0.45 9.96 -27.36
N THR A 77 0.90 8.82 -26.84
CA THR A 77 2.33 8.49 -26.69
C THR A 77 2.90 7.78 -27.92
N GLN A 78 2.01 7.20 -28.74
CA GLN A 78 2.31 6.51 -30.01
C GLN A 78 1.17 6.79 -30.99
N ASN A 79 1.37 6.46 -32.29
CA ASN A 79 0.27 6.43 -33.24
C ASN A 79 -0.62 5.23 -32.97
N PHE A 80 -1.93 5.41 -32.86
CA PHE A 80 -2.86 4.33 -32.65
C PHE A 80 -4.23 4.59 -33.28
N THR A 81 -4.99 3.52 -33.52
CA THR A 81 -6.41 3.55 -33.89
C THR A 81 -7.29 2.86 -32.87
N LYS A 82 -6.68 2.15 -31.91
CA LYS A 82 -7.38 1.39 -30.89
C LYS A 82 -6.68 1.56 -29.55
N LEU A 83 -7.46 1.73 -28.48
CA LEU A 83 -6.97 1.77 -27.10
C LEU A 83 -7.79 0.84 -26.21
N GLN A 84 -7.27 0.55 -25.00
CA GLN A 84 -7.95 -0.17 -23.94
C GLN A 84 -8.16 0.76 -22.74
N PHE A 85 -9.40 0.77 -22.19
CA PHE A 85 -9.68 1.17 -20.81
C PHE A 85 -10.37 0.01 -20.09
N ASP A 86 -10.64 0.16 -18.80
CA ASP A 86 -11.16 -0.92 -17.98
C ASP A 86 -12.46 -0.49 -17.28
N LEU A 87 -13.38 -1.44 -17.15
CA LEU A 87 -14.62 -1.34 -16.38
C LEU A 87 -15.10 -2.75 -16.08
N TYR A 88 -15.45 -3.04 -14.83
CA TYR A 88 -15.96 -4.37 -14.46
C TYR A 88 -17.22 -4.73 -15.26
N GLU A 89 -17.35 -6.00 -15.65
CA GLU A 89 -18.39 -6.47 -16.59
C GLU A 89 -19.82 -6.34 -16.07
N ASN A 90 -20.00 -6.26 -14.74
CA ASN A 90 -21.29 -5.97 -14.12
C ASN A 90 -21.77 -4.52 -14.29
N LEU A 91 -20.93 -3.66 -14.85
CA LEU A 91 -21.26 -2.30 -15.26
C LEU A 91 -21.30 -2.23 -16.79
N ALA A 92 -22.42 -1.79 -17.34
CA ALA A 92 -22.59 -1.64 -18.79
C ALA A 92 -21.85 -0.39 -19.29
N VAL A 93 -21.11 -0.51 -20.38
CA VAL A 93 -20.72 0.62 -21.22
C VAL A 93 -21.90 0.93 -22.15
N ASN A 94 -22.57 2.05 -21.92
CA ASN A 94 -23.75 2.43 -22.69
C ASN A 94 -23.35 2.98 -24.06
N LYS A 95 -22.33 3.84 -24.09
CA LYS A 95 -21.70 4.38 -25.30
C LYS A 95 -20.35 5.01 -25.00
N VAL A 96 -19.53 5.13 -26.02
CA VAL A 96 -18.27 5.92 -26.01
C VAL A 96 -18.43 7.01 -27.07
N VAL A 97 -18.26 8.27 -26.68
CA VAL A 97 -18.49 9.44 -27.57
C VAL A 97 -17.17 10.14 -27.84
N TYR A 98 -16.88 10.37 -29.12
CA TYR A 98 -15.73 11.11 -29.62
C TYR A 98 -16.17 12.11 -30.68
N ASN A 99 -15.86 13.39 -30.50
CA ASN A 99 -16.28 14.47 -31.41
C ASN A 99 -17.78 14.44 -31.74
N GLY A 100 -18.63 14.19 -30.70
CA GLY A 100 -20.08 14.14 -30.81
C GLY A 100 -20.64 12.90 -31.51
N LYS A 101 -19.82 11.90 -31.83
CA LYS A 101 -20.24 10.65 -32.48
C LYS A 101 -19.90 9.44 -31.62
N ASP A 102 -20.73 8.42 -31.69
CA ASP A 102 -20.50 7.16 -31.01
C ASP A 102 -19.34 6.40 -31.66
N LEU A 103 -18.40 5.90 -30.85
CA LEU A 103 -17.32 5.02 -31.26
C LEU A 103 -17.71 3.55 -31.08
N PRO A 104 -17.30 2.67 -32.00
CA PRO A 104 -17.43 1.24 -31.82
C PRO A 104 -16.44 0.76 -30.72
N PHE A 105 -16.90 -0.15 -29.90
CA PHE A 105 -16.10 -0.81 -28.88
C PHE A 105 -16.41 -2.31 -28.80
N THR A 106 -15.46 -3.05 -28.27
CA THR A 106 -15.60 -4.47 -27.92
C THR A 106 -15.17 -4.67 -26.48
N ARG A 107 -15.59 -5.74 -25.85
CA ARG A 107 -15.27 -6.05 -24.47
C ARG A 107 -14.75 -7.49 -24.35
N GLU A 108 -13.71 -7.68 -23.56
CA GLU A 108 -13.20 -8.98 -23.13
C GLU A 108 -12.98 -8.91 -21.61
N ALA A 109 -13.77 -9.66 -20.84
CA ALA A 109 -13.81 -9.52 -19.37
C ALA A 109 -13.98 -8.04 -18.97
N ASN A 110 -13.14 -7.53 -18.08
CA ASN A 110 -13.19 -6.13 -17.63
C ASN A 110 -12.50 -5.13 -18.60
N ALA A 111 -11.82 -5.60 -19.64
CA ALA A 111 -11.17 -4.75 -20.62
C ALA A 111 -12.14 -4.30 -21.73
N VAL A 112 -12.15 -3.02 -22.03
CA VAL A 112 -12.96 -2.39 -23.09
C VAL A 112 -12.02 -1.79 -24.14
N PHE A 113 -12.21 -2.18 -25.38
CA PHE A 113 -11.39 -1.79 -26.51
C PHE A 113 -12.17 -0.85 -27.43
N VAL A 114 -11.71 0.38 -27.56
CA VAL A 114 -12.33 1.43 -28.39
C VAL A 114 -11.55 1.60 -29.67
N THR A 115 -12.27 1.69 -30.81
CA THR A 115 -11.67 1.91 -32.13
C THR A 115 -12.02 3.30 -32.65
N PHE A 116 -11.01 4.09 -32.97
CA PHE A 116 -11.14 5.44 -33.55
C PHE A 116 -11.29 5.38 -35.08
N PRO A 117 -12.04 6.32 -35.65
CA PRO A 117 -12.30 6.32 -37.13
C PRO A 117 -11.04 6.65 -37.95
N LYS A 118 -10.04 7.29 -37.32
CA LYS A 118 -8.74 7.63 -37.91
C LYS A 118 -7.65 7.43 -36.90
N ALA A 119 -6.41 7.25 -37.37
CA ALA A 119 -5.26 7.17 -36.48
C ALA A 119 -5.10 8.47 -35.67
N ILE A 120 -4.95 8.34 -34.37
CA ILE A 120 -4.54 9.39 -33.44
C ILE A 120 -3.03 9.47 -33.52
N ALA A 121 -2.48 10.63 -33.88
CA ALA A 121 -1.05 10.81 -34.06
C ALA A 121 -0.32 10.96 -32.73
N LYS A 122 0.88 10.40 -32.61
CA LYS A 122 1.75 10.61 -31.44
C LYS A 122 1.92 12.10 -31.14
N GLY A 123 1.80 12.47 -29.86
CA GLY A 123 1.93 13.84 -29.36
C GLY A 123 0.64 14.66 -29.46
N SER A 124 -0.40 14.20 -30.15
CA SER A 124 -1.70 14.89 -30.16
C SER A 124 -2.39 14.78 -28.80
N LYS A 125 -3.10 15.85 -28.42
CA LYS A 125 -4.01 15.87 -27.27
C LYS A 125 -5.42 15.72 -27.80
N ASP A 126 -6.19 14.85 -27.16
CA ASP A 126 -7.55 14.52 -27.58
C ASP A 126 -8.39 14.10 -26.38
N GLU A 127 -9.71 13.89 -26.59
CA GLU A 127 -10.63 13.49 -25.54
C GLU A 127 -11.76 12.61 -26.04
N PHE A 128 -12.26 11.73 -25.19
CA PHE A 128 -13.50 10.96 -25.40
C PHE A 128 -14.24 10.79 -24.08
N THR A 129 -15.55 10.54 -24.16
CA THR A 129 -16.38 10.33 -22.98
C THR A 129 -17.00 8.94 -23.00
N VAL A 130 -16.89 8.23 -21.88
CA VAL A 130 -17.54 6.93 -21.66
C VAL A 130 -18.79 7.15 -20.80
N PHE A 131 -19.95 6.72 -21.29
CA PHE A 131 -21.21 6.66 -20.54
C PHE A 131 -21.44 5.23 -20.07
N TYR A 132 -21.76 5.08 -18.79
CA TYR A 132 -21.86 3.77 -18.16
C TYR A 132 -22.88 3.73 -17.03
N GLY A 133 -23.19 2.54 -16.55
CA GLY A 133 -24.06 2.36 -15.39
C GLY A 133 -24.33 0.90 -15.09
N GLY A 134 -24.96 0.67 -13.95
CA GLY A 134 -25.29 -0.66 -13.47
C GLY A 134 -25.14 -0.80 -11.97
N LYS A 135 -25.05 -2.03 -11.49
CA LYS A 135 -24.83 -2.33 -10.06
C LYS A 135 -23.34 -2.63 -9.85
N PRO A 136 -22.61 -1.74 -9.18
CA PRO A 136 -21.21 -1.99 -8.88
C PRO A 136 -21.04 -3.19 -7.95
N THR A 137 -19.86 -3.75 -7.88
CA THR A 137 -19.55 -4.82 -6.92
C THR A 137 -19.75 -4.29 -5.50
N VAL A 138 -20.57 -4.99 -4.73
CA VAL A 138 -20.80 -4.69 -3.31
C VAL A 138 -19.74 -5.40 -2.49
N ALA A 139 -18.96 -4.63 -1.72
CA ALA A 139 -17.95 -5.20 -0.83
C ALA A 139 -18.60 -6.02 0.30
N LYS A 140 -18.03 -7.16 0.61
CA LYS A 140 -18.46 -8.05 1.70
C LYS A 140 -17.65 -7.81 2.97
N ARG A 141 -16.37 -7.47 2.83
CA ARG A 141 -15.41 -7.24 3.92
C ARG A 141 -14.49 -6.06 3.59
N ALA A 142 -15.08 -4.91 3.22
CA ALA A 142 -14.28 -3.72 2.94
C ALA A 142 -13.36 -3.35 4.13
N PRO A 143 -12.14 -2.87 3.86
CA PRO A 143 -11.59 -2.54 2.55
C PRO A 143 -10.98 -3.73 1.78
N TRP A 144 -10.79 -4.91 2.39
CA TRP A 144 -9.93 -6.01 1.89
C TRP A 144 -10.41 -6.70 0.61
N ASP A 145 -11.71 -6.71 0.32
CA ASP A 145 -12.26 -7.37 -0.88
C ASP A 145 -12.62 -6.41 -2.01
N GLY A 146 -12.53 -5.11 -1.76
CA GLY A 146 -12.88 -4.06 -2.71
C GLY A 146 -14.35 -3.99 -3.09
N GLY A 147 -14.81 -2.81 -3.48
CA GLY A 147 -16.16 -2.55 -3.94
C GLY A 147 -16.81 -1.34 -3.28
N VAL A 148 -18.12 -1.25 -3.46
CA VAL A 148 -18.96 -0.22 -2.85
C VAL A 148 -19.67 -0.79 -1.62
N VAL A 149 -19.53 -0.15 -0.49
CA VAL A 149 -20.27 -0.46 0.73
C VAL A 149 -21.58 0.31 0.71
N PHE A 150 -22.71 -0.38 0.76
CA PHE A 150 -24.03 0.21 0.95
C PHE A 150 -24.58 -0.26 2.29
N THR A 151 -24.65 0.65 3.26
CA THR A 151 -25.16 0.38 4.61
C THR A 151 -25.94 1.57 5.16
N THR A 152 -26.25 1.54 6.43
CA THR A 152 -26.84 2.66 7.17
C THR A 152 -26.01 2.98 8.41
N ASP A 153 -26.07 4.23 8.84
CA ASP A 153 -25.51 4.64 10.12
C ASP A 153 -26.38 4.17 11.31
N SER A 154 -25.97 4.47 12.52
CA SER A 154 -26.69 4.09 13.75
C SER A 154 -28.07 4.76 13.90
N LEU A 155 -28.37 5.76 13.07
CA LEU A 155 -29.67 6.44 13.00
C LEU A 155 -30.52 5.95 11.84
N GLY A 156 -30.09 4.89 11.14
CA GLY A 156 -30.77 4.33 9.97
C GLY A 156 -30.68 5.17 8.70
N LYS A 157 -29.77 6.17 8.65
CA LYS A 157 -29.54 6.97 7.44
C LYS A 157 -28.58 6.25 6.50
N PRO A 158 -28.76 6.39 5.18
CA PRO A 158 -27.85 5.79 4.21
C PRO A 158 -26.38 6.20 4.47
N TRP A 159 -25.48 5.22 4.37
CA TRP A 159 -24.05 5.41 4.52
C TRP A 159 -23.31 4.54 3.49
N VAL A 160 -22.65 5.19 2.54
CA VAL A 160 -22.00 4.52 1.40
C VAL A 160 -20.54 4.95 1.33
N ALA A 161 -19.65 4.02 1.00
CA ALA A 161 -18.26 4.31 0.74
C ALA A 161 -17.70 3.37 -0.33
N THR A 162 -16.69 3.85 -1.08
CA THR A 162 -15.92 3.03 -2.01
C THR A 162 -14.60 2.60 -1.37
N ALA A 163 -14.10 1.41 -1.74
CA ALA A 163 -12.79 0.90 -1.36
C ALA A 163 -12.25 0.06 -2.53
N CYS A 164 -11.11 0.44 -3.10
CA CYS A 164 -10.67 -0.10 -4.39
C CYS A 164 -9.25 -0.66 -4.40
N GLN A 165 -8.46 -0.54 -3.34
CA GLN A 165 -7.11 -1.10 -3.28
C GLN A 165 -7.13 -2.60 -3.67
N GLY A 166 -6.19 -3.04 -4.47
CA GLY A 166 -6.12 -4.41 -5.00
C GLY A 166 -7.19 -4.73 -6.04
N ALA A 167 -8.47 -4.41 -5.76
CA ALA A 167 -9.57 -4.60 -6.71
C ALA A 167 -9.49 -3.66 -7.91
N GLY A 168 -9.00 -2.44 -7.74
CA GLY A 168 -8.89 -1.39 -8.75
C GLY A 168 -10.14 -0.55 -8.91
N ALA A 169 -9.96 0.65 -9.45
CA ALA A 169 -11.00 1.66 -9.60
C ALA A 169 -12.09 1.27 -10.61
N SER A 170 -11.76 0.44 -11.60
CA SER A 170 -12.71 -0.02 -12.62
C SER A 170 -13.87 -0.85 -12.07
N ILE A 171 -13.83 -1.18 -10.77
CA ILE A 171 -14.94 -1.82 -10.04
C ILE A 171 -16.18 -0.91 -9.95
N TRP A 172 -16.04 0.41 -10.08
CA TRP A 172 -17.17 1.35 -10.01
C TRP A 172 -17.16 2.50 -11.02
N TRP A 173 -16.04 2.77 -11.74
CA TRP A 173 -15.98 3.77 -12.80
C TRP A 173 -14.98 3.41 -13.90
N PRO A 174 -15.24 3.79 -15.19
CA PRO A 174 -14.37 3.47 -16.30
C PRO A 174 -13.08 4.27 -16.21
N THR A 175 -11.93 3.58 -16.26
CA THR A 175 -10.60 4.19 -16.13
C THR A 175 -9.54 3.33 -16.82
N LYS A 176 -8.34 3.84 -17.00
CA LYS A 176 -7.15 3.04 -17.32
C LYS A 176 -6.61 2.46 -16.02
N ASP A 177 -7.15 1.32 -15.62
CA ASP A 177 -6.96 0.73 -14.29
C ASP A 177 -5.63 0.01 -14.13
N HIS A 178 -4.57 0.78 -13.95
CA HIS A 178 -3.22 0.28 -13.69
C HIS A 178 -2.49 1.28 -12.78
N GLN A 179 -1.78 0.80 -11.75
CA GLN A 179 -1.09 1.67 -10.78
C GLN A 179 -0.07 2.63 -11.40
N SER A 180 0.49 2.30 -12.56
CA SER A 180 1.41 3.20 -13.27
C SER A 180 0.76 4.44 -13.85
N ASP A 181 -0.58 4.54 -13.84
CA ASP A 181 -1.32 5.63 -14.48
C ASP A 181 -1.94 6.53 -13.41
N GLU A 182 -1.28 7.63 -13.16
CA GLU A 182 -1.76 8.71 -12.30
C GLU A 182 -2.16 9.89 -13.17
N VAL A 183 -3.42 10.30 -13.05
CA VAL A 183 -3.94 11.45 -13.80
C VAL A 183 -3.43 12.75 -13.18
N ASP A 184 -3.02 13.73 -14.02
CA ASP A 184 -2.43 14.99 -13.53
C ASP A 184 -3.37 15.81 -12.64
N SER A 185 -4.68 15.76 -12.91
CA SER A 185 -5.76 16.40 -12.13
C SER A 185 -7.11 15.79 -12.46
N MET A 186 -8.10 16.00 -11.58
CA MET A 186 -9.41 15.37 -11.76
C MET A 186 -10.54 16.22 -11.21
N LEU A 187 -11.68 16.27 -11.92
CA LEU A 187 -12.97 16.72 -11.40
C LEU A 187 -13.84 15.51 -11.07
N ILE A 188 -14.27 15.42 -9.82
CA ILE A 188 -15.12 14.35 -9.31
C ILE A 188 -16.48 14.98 -8.97
N SER A 189 -17.50 14.65 -9.76
CA SER A 189 -18.87 15.16 -9.61
C SER A 189 -19.78 14.02 -9.16
N ILE A 190 -20.18 14.02 -7.89
CA ILE A 190 -21.02 12.97 -7.31
C ILE A 190 -22.39 13.52 -6.99
N SER A 191 -23.44 12.91 -7.56
CA SER A 191 -24.85 13.24 -7.27
C SER A 191 -25.44 12.21 -6.32
N VAL A 192 -25.98 12.69 -5.19
CA VAL A 192 -26.57 11.88 -4.12
C VAL A 192 -27.97 12.36 -3.78
N PRO A 193 -28.84 11.51 -3.20
CA PRO A 193 -30.16 11.93 -2.76
C PRO A 193 -30.10 13.15 -1.83
N LYS A 194 -31.03 14.07 -2.01
CA LYS A 194 -31.11 15.30 -1.21
C LYS A 194 -31.12 15.00 0.29
N GLY A 195 -30.32 15.78 1.04
CA GLY A 195 -30.16 15.61 2.48
C GLY A 195 -28.93 14.77 2.87
N LEU A 196 -28.32 14.05 1.93
CA LEU A 196 -27.03 13.42 2.09
C LEU A 196 -25.92 14.33 1.56
N LYS A 197 -24.69 14.07 2.01
CA LYS A 197 -23.48 14.73 1.52
C LYS A 197 -22.55 13.68 0.92
N ASP A 198 -21.85 14.08 -0.13
CA ASP A 198 -20.69 13.36 -0.64
C ASP A 198 -19.40 14.05 -0.21
N VAL A 199 -18.40 13.27 0.15
CA VAL A 199 -17.05 13.73 0.47
C VAL A 199 -16.05 12.92 -0.35
N SER A 200 -15.25 13.63 -1.14
CA SER A 200 -14.28 13.03 -2.05
C SER A 200 -12.90 13.68 -1.90
N ASN A 201 -11.97 13.30 -2.78
CA ASN A 201 -10.60 13.79 -2.85
C ASN A 201 -10.52 15.26 -3.27
N GLY A 202 -9.44 15.95 -2.92
CA GLY A 202 -9.22 17.35 -3.30
C GLY A 202 -10.11 18.34 -2.57
N ARG A 203 -10.53 19.40 -3.26
CA ARG A 203 -11.33 20.51 -2.69
C ARG A 203 -12.74 20.55 -3.24
N LEU A 204 -13.74 20.73 -2.37
CA LEU A 204 -15.10 21.03 -2.80
C LEU A 204 -15.13 22.39 -3.50
N ARG A 205 -15.54 22.41 -4.76
CA ARG A 205 -15.62 23.62 -5.59
C ARG A 205 -17.06 24.12 -5.69
N LYS A 206 -18.03 23.20 -5.73
CA LYS A 206 -19.43 23.58 -5.93
C LYS A 206 -20.35 22.52 -5.36
N THR A 207 -21.50 22.98 -4.84
CA THR A 207 -22.66 22.16 -4.52
C THR A 207 -23.84 22.68 -5.34
N THR A 208 -24.58 21.76 -5.99
CA THR A 208 -25.70 22.13 -6.87
C THR A 208 -26.91 21.27 -6.55
N GLU A 209 -28.02 21.92 -6.15
CA GLU A 209 -29.32 21.24 -6.02
C GLU A 209 -29.85 20.92 -7.43
N MET A 210 -30.23 19.69 -7.64
CA MET A 210 -30.73 19.19 -8.91
C MET A 210 -32.25 19.08 -8.89
N PRO A 211 -32.94 19.32 -10.04
CA PRO A 211 -34.41 19.28 -10.10
C PRO A 211 -35.02 17.91 -9.78
N ASP A 212 -34.23 16.85 -9.92
CA ASP A 212 -34.68 15.46 -9.72
C ASP A 212 -34.54 14.96 -8.27
N GLY A 213 -34.35 15.87 -7.31
CA GLY A 213 -34.27 15.53 -5.89
C GLY A 213 -32.89 15.06 -5.45
N TYR A 214 -31.85 15.36 -6.21
CA TYR A 214 -30.46 15.07 -5.90
C TYR A 214 -29.68 16.35 -5.57
N THR A 215 -28.56 16.20 -4.89
CA THR A 215 -27.56 17.24 -4.69
C THR A 215 -26.25 16.75 -5.30
N LYS A 216 -25.65 17.56 -6.18
CA LYS A 216 -24.36 17.26 -6.81
C LYS A 216 -23.25 18.02 -6.10
N PHE A 217 -22.18 17.29 -5.79
CA PHE A 217 -20.95 17.80 -5.20
C PHE A 217 -19.80 17.70 -6.21
N ASP A 218 -19.18 18.82 -6.53
CA ASP A 218 -18.06 18.92 -7.47
C ASP A 218 -16.77 19.12 -6.66
N TRP A 219 -15.95 18.06 -6.60
CA TRP A 219 -14.63 18.05 -5.96
C TRP A 219 -13.53 18.13 -7.01
N PHE A 220 -12.50 18.91 -6.76
CA PHE A 220 -11.37 19.05 -7.69
C PHE A 220 -10.07 18.67 -7.02
N VAL A 221 -9.37 17.69 -7.62
CA VAL A 221 -8.05 17.24 -7.25
C VAL A 221 -7.03 17.96 -8.12
N SER A 222 -6.15 18.73 -7.48
CA SER A 222 -5.17 19.60 -8.17
C SER A 222 -3.85 18.89 -8.44
N ASN A 223 -3.59 17.81 -7.74
CA ASN A 223 -2.34 17.04 -7.80
C ASN A 223 -2.56 15.70 -8.52
N PRO A 224 -1.50 15.06 -9.03
CA PRO A 224 -1.62 13.69 -9.56
C PRO A 224 -2.26 12.75 -8.55
N ILE A 225 -3.17 11.91 -9.03
CA ILE A 225 -3.90 10.95 -8.18
C ILE A 225 -3.97 9.58 -8.85
N ASN A 226 -3.70 8.54 -8.09
CA ASN A 226 -3.90 7.18 -8.56
C ASN A 226 -5.39 6.85 -8.62
N ASN A 227 -5.78 6.06 -9.60
CA ASN A 227 -7.19 5.74 -9.86
C ASN A 227 -7.88 5.09 -8.66
N TYR A 228 -7.19 4.19 -7.92
CA TYR A 228 -7.78 3.47 -6.79
C TYR A 228 -8.09 4.37 -5.59
N ASP A 229 -7.43 5.53 -5.49
CA ASP A 229 -7.63 6.50 -4.42
C ASP A 229 -8.92 7.33 -4.58
N VAL A 230 -9.48 7.35 -5.79
CA VAL A 230 -10.70 8.13 -6.06
C VAL A 230 -11.86 7.57 -5.27
N ALA A 231 -12.37 8.37 -4.33
CA ALA A 231 -13.35 7.94 -3.36
C ALA A 231 -14.69 8.67 -3.49
N ALA A 232 -15.77 7.94 -3.23
CA ALA A 232 -17.09 8.50 -2.93
C ALA A 232 -17.46 8.06 -1.51
N ASN A 233 -17.65 9.03 -0.61
CA ASN A 233 -18.12 8.79 0.75
C ASN A 233 -19.42 9.56 0.95
N ILE A 234 -20.52 8.84 1.07
CA ILE A 234 -21.87 9.41 1.08
C ILE A 234 -22.53 9.11 2.42
N GLY A 235 -23.02 10.15 3.09
CA GLY A 235 -23.66 9.99 4.39
C GLY A 235 -24.29 11.27 4.90
N ASN A 236 -24.91 11.17 6.08
CA ASN A 236 -25.41 12.33 6.80
C ASN A 236 -24.28 13.02 7.58
N TYR A 237 -23.24 13.47 6.85
CA TYR A 237 -22.05 14.02 7.49
C TYR A 237 -22.25 15.41 8.09
N THR A 238 -21.60 15.65 9.22
CA THR A 238 -21.25 16.99 9.72
C THR A 238 -19.78 17.24 9.50
N HIS A 239 -19.40 18.52 9.45
CA HIS A 239 -18.05 18.97 9.18
C HIS A 239 -17.52 19.84 10.33
N PHE A 240 -16.25 19.65 10.65
CA PHE A 240 -15.46 20.63 11.40
C PHE A 240 -14.04 20.67 10.84
N GLY A 241 -13.38 21.79 11.01
CA GLY A 241 -12.04 22.02 10.44
C GLY A 241 -11.04 22.49 11.48
N ASP A 242 -9.76 22.40 11.10
CA ASP A 242 -8.62 22.91 11.84
C ASP A 242 -7.52 23.32 10.85
N THR A 243 -6.39 23.78 11.35
CA THR A 243 -5.21 24.11 10.53
C THR A 243 -3.95 23.57 11.19
N TYR A 244 -2.96 23.26 10.37
CA TYR A 244 -1.63 22.84 10.80
C TYR A 244 -0.59 23.75 10.14
N ASP A 245 0.32 24.33 10.93
CA ASP A 245 1.45 25.09 10.43
C ASP A 245 2.61 24.14 10.14
N GLY A 246 2.66 23.67 8.91
CA GLY A 246 3.62 22.68 8.44
C GLY A 246 4.78 23.28 7.65
N GLU A 247 5.60 22.42 7.02
CA GLU A 247 6.84 22.84 6.35
C GLU A 247 6.62 23.73 5.12
N LYS A 248 5.48 23.62 4.41
CA LYS A 248 5.10 24.48 3.27
C LYS A 248 4.10 25.58 3.65
N GLY A 249 3.93 25.86 4.94
CA GLY A 249 2.99 26.83 5.45
C GLY A 249 1.72 26.22 6.02
N LYS A 250 0.61 26.94 5.92
CA LYS A 250 -0.65 26.53 6.54
C LYS A 250 -1.37 25.46 5.73
N LEU A 251 -1.53 24.26 6.32
CA LEU A 251 -2.34 23.16 5.78
C LEU A 251 -3.73 23.20 6.40
N THR A 252 -4.78 23.13 5.59
CA THR A 252 -6.16 22.96 6.08
C THR A 252 -6.41 21.50 6.44
N LEU A 253 -7.08 21.30 7.57
CA LEU A 253 -7.51 20.01 8.07
C LEU A 253 -9.04 20.00 8.09
N ASP A 254 -9.65 19.10 7.34
CA ASP A 254 -11.09 19.01 7.20
C ASP A 254 -11.57 17.63 7.68
N TYR A 255 -12.53 17.60 8.58
CA TYR A 255 -13.03 16.38 9.21
C TYR A 255 -14.51 16.21 8.92
N TRP A 256 -14.87 15.10 8.30
CA TRP A 256 -16.24 14.76 7.94
C TRP A 256 -16.67 13.51 8.69
N VAL A 257 -17.60 13.65 9.61
CA VAL A 257 -18.01 12.59 10.53
C VAL A 257 -19.52 12.52 10.67
N LEU A 258 -20.03 11.40 11.15
CA LEU A 258 -21.44 11.30 11.50
C LEU A 258 -21.78 12.19 12.71
N PRO A 259 -22.93 12.88 12.75
CA PRO A 259 -23.24 13.86 13.80
C PRO A 259 -23.13 13.33 15.22
N ASN A 260 -23.53 12.08 15.45
CA ASN A 260 -23.47 11.43 16.75
C ASN A 260 -22.05 11.07 17.22
N ASN A 261 -21.06 11.17 16.35
CA ASN A 261 -19.65 10.91 16.66
C ASN A 261 -18.80 12.19 16.72
N LEU A 262 -19.40 13.37 16.50
CA LEU A 262 -18.68 14.67 16.41
C LEU A 262 -17.77 14.91 17.61
N GLU A 263 -18.26 14.76 18.84
CA GLU A 263 -17.45 15.05 20.02
C GLU A 263 -16.31 14.04 20.23
N LYS A 264 -16.54 12.77 19.90
CA LYS A 264 -15.47 11.74 19.90
C LYS A 264 -14.40 12.07 18.87
N ALA A 265 -14.82 12.49 17.67
CA ALA A 265 -13.94 12.88 16.60
C ALA A 265 -13.06 14.08 16.97
N LYS A 266 -13.64 15.14 17.56
CA LYS A 266 -12.88 16.29 18.03
C LYS A 266 -11.76 15.91 18.99
N VAL A 267 -12.02 14.99 19.92
CA VAL A 267 -11.03 14.52 20.89
C VAL A 267 -9.94 13.68 20.19
N GLN A 268 -10.34 12.66 19.41
CA GLN A 268 -9.41 11.70 18.80
C GLN A 268 -8.56 12.35 17.71
N PHE A 269 -9.19 13.06 16.77
CA PHE A 269 -8.49 13.71 15.66
C PHE A 269 -7.65 14.90 16.16
N GLY A 270 -8.17 15.69 17.09
CA GLY A 270 -7.43 16.78 17.71
C GLY A 270 -6.15 16.33 18.44
N ARG A 271 -6.17 15.12 19.00
CA ARG A 271 -4.98 14.55 19.65
C ARG A 271 -3.95 14.03 18.63
N ASP A 272 -4.37 13.25 17.64
CA ASP A 272 -3.42 12.44 16.85
C ASP A 272 -3.04 13.04 15.48
N VAL A 273 -3.93 13.80 14.80
CA VAL A 273 -3.65 14.27 13.44
C VAL A 273 -2.43 15.20 13.37
N LYS A 274 -2.39 16.25 14.22
CA LYS A 274 -1.25 17.18 14.21
C LYS A 274 0.05 16.53 14.68
N ARG A 275 -0.04 15.56 15.59
CA ARG A 275 1.11 14.75 16.01
C ARG A 275 1.64 13.91 14.85
N MET A 276 0.75 13.25 14.13
CA MET A 276 1.10 12.46 12.95
C MET A 276 1.76 13.32 11.89
N LEU A 277 1.16 14.45 11.50
CA LEU A 277 1.74 15.38 10.52
C LEU A 277 3.13 15.87 10.96
N LYS A 278 3.30 16.25 12.24
CA LYS A 278 4.60 16.69 12.78
C LYS A 278 5.66 15.59 12.68
N ALA A 279 5.31 14.35 13.02
CA ALA A 279 6.23 13.22 12.93
C ALA A 279 6.63 12.95 11.47
N PHE A 280 5.64 12.91 10.58
CA PHE A 280 5.88 12.51 9.19
C PHE A 280 6.55 13.61 8.36
N GLU A 281 6.22 14.87 8.57
CA GLU A 281 6.98 15.96 7.96
C GLU A 281 8.45 15.96 8.41
N ASN A 282 8.73 15.70 9.69
CA ASN A 282 10.11 15.56 10.17
C ASN A 282 10.86 14.41 9.49
N TRP A 283 10.22 13.24 9.30
CA TRP A 283 10.87 12.05 8.76
C TRP A 283 10.86 11.98 7.24
N PHE A 284 9.79 12.44 6.58
CA PHE A 284 9.55 12.23 5.15
C PHE A 284 9.57 13.52 4.33
N GLY A 285 9.48 14.68 4.96
CA GLY A 285 9.33 15.98 4.31
C GLY A 285 7.89 16.47 4.30
N PRO A 286 7.64 17.63 3.69
CA PRO A 286 6.34 18.28 3.76
C PRO A 286 5.22 17.38 3.24
N TYR A 287 4.02 17.54 3.82
CA TYR A 287 2.81 16.88 3.34
C TYR A 287 2.66 17.10 1.81
N PRO A 288 2.37 16.08 1.00
CA PRO A 288 2.46 16.23 -0.45
C PRO A 288 1.39 17.10 -1.10
N TRP A 289 0.20 17.21 -0.48
CA TRP A 289 -1.03 17.74 -1.09
C TRP A 289 -1.54 19.02 -0.42
N TYR A 290 -0.69 20.04 -0.18
CA TYR A 290 -1.11 21.29 0.47
C TYR A 290 -2.26 21.98 -0.27
N GLU A 291 -2.28 21.91 -1.62
CA GLU A 291 -3.30 22.50 -2.47
C GLU A 291 -4.66 21.81 -2.27
N ASP A 292 -4.65 20.50 -2.08
CA ASP A 292 -5.87 19.68 -1.91
C ASP A 292 -6.30 19.56 -0.44
N GLY A 293 -5.40 19.91 0.52
CA GLY A 293 -5.65 19.82 1.95
C GLY A 293 -5.63 18.38 2.47
N TYR A 294 -5.76 18.24 3.78
CA TYR A 294 -5.85 16.95 4.45
C TYR A 294 -7.27 16.74 4.97
N LYS A 295 -7.87 15.60 4.69
CA LYS A 295 -9.18 15.22 5.23
C LYS A 295 -9.13 13.85 5.91
N LEU A 296 -9.90 13.73 7.02
CA LEU A 296 -10.36 12.44 7.53
C LEU A 296 -11.87 12.34 7.31
N VAL A 297 -12.29 11.26 6.70
CA VAL A 297 -13.70 10.99 6.41
C VAL A 297 -14.12 9.72 7.13
N GLU A 298 -15.09 9.83 8.05
CA GLU A 298 -15.63 8.67 8.74
C GLU A 298 -16.34 7.74 7.75
N THR A 299 -15.95 6.45 7.71
CA THR A 299 -16.45 5.45 6.76
C THR A 299 -16.97 4.21 7.45
N PRO A 300 -17.86 3.44 6.79
CA PRO A 300 -18.38 2.17 7.33
C PRO A 300 -17.34 1.04 7.34
N HIS A 301 -16.21 1.19 6.67
CA HIS A 301 -15.08 0.27 6.71
C HIS A 301 -13.93 0.83 7.58
N LEU A 302 -12.95 -0.01 7.89
CA LEU A 302 -11.93 0.29 8.90
C LEU A 302 -11.06 1.51 8.59
N GLY A 303 -10.54 1.59 7.38
CA GLY A 303 -9.64 2.63 6.90
C GLY A 303 -9.27 2.38 5.45
N MET A 304 -8.74 3.39 4.79
CA MET A 304 -8.21 3.35 3.44
C MET A 304 -7.45 4.64 3.16
N GLU A 305 -6.35 4.54 2.46
CA GLU A 305 -5.41 5.63 2.19
C GLU A 305 -5.84 6.62 1.10
N HIS A 306 -7.13 6.79 0.83
CA HIS A 306 -7.62 7.67 -0.22
C HIS A 306 -6.94 9.05 -0.17
N GLN A 307 -6.17 9.40 -1.21
CA GLN A 307 -5.37 10.61 -1.30
C GLN A 307 -6.16 11.86 -0.91
N SER A 308 -5.65 12.65 0.04
CA SER A 308 -6.28 13.87 0.58
C SER A 308 -7.69 13.71 1.15
N ALA A 309 -8.20 12.45 1.29
CA ALA A 309 -9.51 12.10 1.81
C ALA A 309 -9.49 10.77 2.56
N VAL A 310 -8.51 10.62 3.46
CA VAL A 310 -8.23 9.40 4.22
C VAL A 310 -9.49 8.88 4.90
N ALA A 311 -9.85 7.62 4.63
CA ALA A 311 -11.02 6.96 5.21
C ALA A 311 -10.73 6.51 6.64
N TYR A 312 -11.67 6.73 7.54
CA TYR A 312 -11.53 6.46 8.97
C TYR A 312 -12.71 5.66 9.54
N GLY A 313 -12.46 4.46 10.03
CA GLY A 313 -13.47 3.61 10.66
C GLY A 313 -13.02 2.93 11.96
N ASN A 314 -11.98 3.45 12.63
CA ASN A 314 -11.41 2.88 13.86
C ASN A 314 -12.31 3.08 15.12
N LYS A 315 -13.52 3.60 14.95
CA LYS A 315 -14.50 3.81 16.04
C LYS A 315 -13.97 4.66 17.18
N TYR A 316 -13.05 5.58 16.89
CA TYR A 316 -12.42 6.50 17.85
C TYR A 316 -11.70 5.76 18.99
N ARG A 317 -11.00 4.66 18.66
CA ARG A 317 -10.22 3.84 19.58
C ARG A 317 -8.74 3.97 19.31
N ASN A 318 -7.93 3.86 20.37
CA ASN A 318 -6.50 3.66 20.20
C ASN A 318 -6.19 2.24 19.73
N GLY A 319 -5.05 2.07 19.05
CA GLY A 319 -4.68 0.81 18.42
C GLY A 319 -5.58 0.45 17.26
N TYR A 320 -5.46 -0.77 16.78
CA TYR A 320 -6.25 -1.35 15.68
C TYR A 320 -7.58 -1.87 16.24
N LEU A 321 -8.65 -1.08 16.14
CA LEU A 321 -9.97 -1.36 16.75
C LEU A 321 -9.87 -1.69 18.27
N GLY A 322 -8.94 -1.03 18.98
CA GLY A 322 -8.72 -1.26 20.40
C GLY A 322 -7.73 -2.39 20.73
N ARG A 323 -7.03 -2.93 19.72
CA ARG A 323 -6.00 -3.97 19.89
C ARG A 323 -4.62 -3.43 19.61
N ASP A 324 -3.62 -3.93 20.31
CA ASP A 324 -2.21 -3.70 20.03
C ASP A 324 -1.68 -4.83 19.13
N LEU A 325 -1.37 -4.52 17.88
CA LEU A 325 -0.80 -5.50 16.94
C LEU A 325 0.60 -5.96 17.36
N SER A 326 1.36 -5.10 18.06
CA SER A 326 2.69 -5.46 18.56
C SER A 326 2.66 -6.33 19.82
N GLY A 327 1.58 -6.26 20.60
CA GLY A 327 1.46 -6.96 21.89
C GLY A 327 2.34 -6.40 23.01
N THR A 328 2.92 -5.21 22.82
CA THR A 328 3.83 -4.57 23.77
C THR A 328 3.14 -3.50 24.64
N GLY A 329 1.89 -3.17 24.33
CA GLY A 329 1.15 -2.05 24.91
C GLY A 329 1.39 -0.73 24.16
N ARG A 330 2.45 -0.60 23.35
CA ARG A 330 2.80 0.64 22.65
C ARG A 330 1.76 1.04 21.61
N GLY A 331 1.16 0.06 20.92
CA GLY A 331 0.11 0.30 19.93
C GLY A 331 -1.18 0.88 20.52
N LEU A 332 -1.41 0.84 21.84
CA LEU A 332 -2.60 1.40 22.48
C LEU A 332 -2.47 2.88 22.88
N THR A 333 -1.36 3.53 22.57
CA THR A 333 -1.11 4.93 22.96
C THR A 333 -1.50 5.95 21.88
N TRP A 334 -1.95 5.49 20.70
CA TRP A 334 -2.30 6.29 19.52
C TRP A 334 -3.36 5.58 18.67
N ASP A 335 -3.98 6.32 17.75
CA ASP A 335 -4.96 5.76 16.81
C ASP A 335 -4.25 5.18 15.58
N PHE A 336 -4.34 3.86 15.43
CA PHE A 336 -3.66 3.13 14.36
C PHE A 336 -4.08 3.62 12.97
N ILE A 337 -5.38 3.80 12.73
CA ILE A 337 -5.89 4.17 11.40
C ILE A 337 -5.45 5.60 11.03
N ILE A 338 -5.48 6.55 11.98
CA ILE A 338 -4.99 7.91 11.68
C ILE A 338 -3.53 7.87 11.24
N VAL A 339 -2.68 7.14 11.97
CA VAL A 339 -1.24 7.13 11.71
C VAL A 339 -0.90 6.30 10.47
N HIS A 340 -1.45 5.10 10.34
CA HIS A 340 -1.18 4.18 9.23
C HIS A 340 -1.69 4.76 7.90
N GLU A 341 -2.99 5.00 7.78
CA GLU A 341 -3.57 5.45 6.51
C GLU A 341 -3.03 6.82 6.06
N SER A 342 -2.70 7.70 7.01
CA SER A 342 -2.07 8.99 6.64
C SER A 342 -0.59 8.84 6.28
N GLY A 343 0.09 7.78 6.70
CA GLY A 343 1.46 7.47 6.26
C GLY A 343 1.55 7.21 4.77
N HIS A 344 0.49 6.66 4.20
CA HIS A 344 0.35 6.41 2.78
C HIS A 344 0.35 7.70 1.93
N GLU A 345 0.02 8.86 2.49
CA GLU A 345 0.13 10.12 1.75
C GLU A 345 1.55 10.36 1.22
N TRP A 346 2.59 9.86 1.92
CA TRP A 346 3.98 9.89 1.48
C TRP A 346 4.41 8.63 0.71
N PHE A 347 3.94 7.44 1.10
CA PHE A 347 4.30 6.16 0.50
C PHE A 347 3.04 5.36 0.14
N GLY A 348 2.63 5.44 -1.10
CA GLY A 348 1.38 4.94 -1.64
C GLY A 348 0.80 5.96 -2.61
N ASN A 349 0.56 7.18 -2.14
CA ASN A 349 -0.02 8.26 -2.92
C ASN A 349 1.04 9.14 -3.58
N ASN A 350 2.02 9.68 -2.82
CA ASN A 350 3.09 10.51 -3.39
C ASN A 350 4.16 9.68 -4.13
N ILE A 351 4.55 8.54 -3.55
CA ILE A 351 5.45 7.57 -4.17
C ILE A 351 4.65 6.28 -4.36
N THR A 352 4.16 6.05 -5.55
CA THR A 352 3.30 4.91 -5.88
C THR A 352 4.10 3.80 -6.54
N SER A 353 3.83 2.55 -6.21
CA SER A 353 4.40 1.40 -6.93
C SER A 353 3.86 1.35 -8.36
N LYS A 354 4.75 1.14 -9.33
CA LYS A 354 4.37 1.08 -10.75
C LYS A 354 3.54 -0.16 -11.10
N ASP A 355 3.73 -1.24 -10.34
CA ASP A 355 2.98 -2.49 -10.47
C ASP A 355 2.58 -2.92 -9.05
N ILE A 356 1.39 -3.49 -8.90
CA ILE A 356 0.89 -3.97 -7.60
C ILE A 356 1.79 -5.05 -6.97
N ALA A 357 2.61 -5.74 -7.78
CA ALA A 357 3.63 -6.65 -7.29
C ALA A 357 4.62 -5.97 -6.32
N ASP A 358 4.83 -4.66 -6.45
CA ASP A 358 5.75 -3.84 -5.65
C ASP A 358 5.04 -3.13 -4.47
N MET A 359 3.87 -3.60 -4.01
CA MET A 359 3.09 -2.97 -2.92
C MET A 359 3.86 -2.80 -1.60
N TRP A 360 4.98 -3.49 -1.43
CA TRP A 360 5.85 -3.27 -0.28
C TRP A 360 6.32 -1.80 -0.17
N ILE A 361 6.39 -1.07 -1.29
CA ILE A 361 6.75 0.35 -1.31
C ILE A 361 5.69 1.18 -0.55
N HIS A 362 4.41 0.81 -0.67
CA HIS A 362 3.33 1.40 0.10
C HIS A 362 3.40 0.91 1.55
N GLU A 363 3.28 -0.39 1.75
CA GLU A 363 2.97 -0.99 3.04
C GLU A 363 4.16 -1.08 4.00
N SER A 364 5.37 -1.39 3.47
CA SER A 364 6.54 -1.49 4.34
C SER A 364 6.95 -0.13 4.91
N PHE A 365 6.96 0.91 4.07
CA PHE A 365 7.29 2.26 4.54
C PHE A 365 6.21 2.82 5.46
N THR A 366 4.94 2.54 5.18
CA THR A 366 3.83 2.99 6.01
C THR A 366 3.79 2.24 7.35
N ASN A 367 3.96 0.92 7.38
CA ASN A 367 4.08 0.18 8.65
C ASN A 367 5.32 0.63 9.45
N TYR A 368 6.42 0.97 8.76
CA TYR A 368 7.60 1.54 9.40
C TYR A 368 7.34 2.96 9.95
N SER A 369 6.48 3.75 9.31
CA SER A 369 6.09 5.09 9.76
C SER A 369 5.43 5.09 11.14
N GLU A 370 4.71 4.02 11.49
CA GLU A 370 4.14 3.80 12.82
C GLU A 370 5.25 3.82 13.91
N SER A 371 6.35 3.11 13.65
CA SER A 371 7.50 3.10 14.55
C SER A 371 8.19 4.46 14.64
N LEU A 372 8.26 5.20 13.53
CA LEU A 372 8.82 6.57 13.51
C LEU A 372 7.92 7.58 14.24
N PHE A 373 6.60 7.39 14.18
CA PHE A 373 5.65 8.13 15.01
C PHE A 373 5.91 7.88 16.50
N ILE A 374 6.02 6.60 16.90
CA ILE A 374 6.32 6.21 18.27
C ILE A 374 7.69 6.78 18.70
N GLU A 375 8.72 6.68 17.85
CA GLU A 375 10.04 7.25 18.14
C GLU A 375 9.98 8.74 18.42
N THR A 376 9.19 9.48 17.64
CA THR A 376 9.08 10.93 17.77
C THR A 376 8.49 11.36 19.11
N PHE A 377 7.53 10.60 19.67
CA PHE A 377 6.82 11.01 20.89
C PHE A 377 7.16 10.20 22.12
N TYR A 378 7.70 8.99 21.97
CA TYR A 378 7.97 8.06 23.07
C TYR A 378 9.42 7.57 23.11
N GLY A 379 10.23 8.00 22.13
CA GLY A 379 11.65 7.67 22.03
C GLY A 379 11.95 6.36 21.30
N LYS A 380 13.20 6.23 20.87
CA LYS A 380 13.71 5.09 20.09
C LYS A 380 13.51 3.72 20.75
N PRO A 381 13.71 3.55 22.09
CA PRO A 381 13.45 2.26 22.73
C PRO A 381 12.00 1.78 22.58
N ALA A 382 11.03 2.67 22.75
CA ALA A 382 9.62 2.34 22.59
C ALA A 382 9.26 1.95 21.13
N ALA A 383 9.85 2.64 20.16
CA ALA A 383 9.71 2.31 18.73
C ALA A 383 10.29 0.93 18.41
N GLN A 384 11.47 0.61 18.96
CA GLN A 384 12.11 -0.69 18.78
C GLN A 384 11.30 -1.83 19.42
N GLU A 385 10.75 -1.59 20.60
CA GLU A 385 9.87 -2.55 21.28
C GLU A 385 8.62 -2.85 20.44
N TYR A 386 7.96 -1.81 19.90
CA TYR A 386 6.81 -1.95 19.02
C TYR A 386 7.17 -2.76 17.76
N LEU A 387 8.24 -2.40 17.08
CA LEU A 387 8.67 -3.03 15.83
C LEU A 387 9.04 -4.51 16.02
N GLN A 388 9.75 -4.83 17.12
CA GLN A 388 10.04 -6.23 17.48
C GLN A 388 8.77 -7.02 17.79
N GLY A 389 7.82 -6.40 18.49
CA GLY A 389 6.53 -7.01 18.81
C GLY A 389 5.75 -7.41 17.55
N LEU A 390 5.84 -6.63 16.47
CA LEU A 390 5.21 -6.95 15.18
C LEU A 390 5.79 -8.22 14.53
N ARG A 391 7.00 -8.67 14.88
CA ARG A 391 7.59 -9.90 14.32
C ARG A 391 6.75 -11.15 14.60
N ARG A 392 5.92 -11.15 15.65
CA ARG A 392 5.04 -12.28 16.01
C ARG A 392 3.96 -12.57 14.98
N ILE A 393 3.61 -11.61 14.13
CA ILE A 393 2.58 -11.76 13.10
C ILE A 393 3.18 -12.00 11.70
N ILE A 394 4.50 -12.05 11.57
CA ILE A 394 5.17 -12.38 10.31
C ILE A 394 4.97 -13.87 10.01
N GLN A 395 4.53 -14.18 8.80
CA GLN A 395 4.16 -15.54 8.37
C GLN A 395 5.31 -16.23 7.61
N ASN A 396 6.10 -15.49 6.83
CA ASN A 396 7.10 -16.03 5.90
C ASN A 396 6.51 -17.10 4.96
N ASP A 397 5.32 -16.85 4.43
CA ASP A 397 4.52 -17.78 3.62
C ASP A 397 4.91 -17.78 2.14
N ILE A 398 4.87 -16.63 1.49
CA ILE A 398 5.27 -16.40 0.11
C ILE A 398 6.15 -15.13 0.03
N PRO A 399 6.85 -14.86 -1.09
CA PRO A 399 7.61 -13.62 -1.26
C PRO A 399 6.76 -12.36 -1.09
N ILE A 400 7.36 -11.30 -0.57
CA ILE A 400 6.71 -9.98 -0.44
C ILE A 400 6.43 -9.37 -1.81
N ILE A 401 7.38 -9.47 -2.76
CA ILE A 401 7.15 -9.06 -4.14
C ILE A 401 6.27 -10.08 -4.82
N GLY A 402 5.14 -9.61 -5.36
CA GLY A 402 4.19 -10.41 -6.10
C GLY A 402 4.62 -10.70 -7.55
N PRO A 403 3.80 -11.42 -8.30
CA PRO A 403 4.04 -11.64 -9.73
C PRO A 403 3.66 -10.41 -10.54
N TYR A 404 4.58 -9.91 -11.35
CA TYR A 404 4.34 -8.75 -12.22
C TYR A 404 3.38 -9.06 -13.37
N ASN A 405 2.71 -8.03 -13.87
CA ASN A 405 1.84 -8.04 -15.05
C ASN A 405 0.54 -8.86 -14.92
N VAL A 406 0.10 -9.17 -13.72
CA VAL A 406 -1.13 -9.96 -13.46
C VAL A 406 -2.02 -9.37 -12.37
N ASN A 407 -1.77 -8.17 -11.92
CA ASN A 407 -2.50 -7.46 -10.87
C ASN A 407 -2.66 -8.31 -9.59
N LYS A 408 -1.56 -8.82 -9.07
CA LYS A 408 -1.52 -9.60 -7.85
C LYS A 408 -0.41 -9.15 -6.90
N GLU A 409 -0.79 -8.93 -5.68
CA GLU A 409 0.13 -8.62 -4.58
C GLU A 409 0.94 -9.85 -4.14
N GLY A 410 2.03 -9.61 -3.43
CA GLY A 410 2.76 -10.64 -2.71
C GLY A 410 2.18 -10.93 -1.33
N SER A 411 3.06 -11.37 -0.41
CA SER A 411 2.68 -11.70 0.97
C SER A 411 2.21 -10.49 1.76
N GLY A 412 1.23 -10.69 2.66
CA GLY A 412 0.91 -9.73 3.72
C GLY A 412 2.07 -9.41 4.68
N ASP A 413 3.17 -10.15 4.60
CA ASP A 413 4.42 -9.82 5.28
C ASP A 413 5.06 -8.50 4.77
N MET A 414 4.55 -7.91 3.69
CA MET A 414 4.94 -6.57 3.24
C MET A 414 4.76 -5.50 4.33
N TYR A 415 3.86 -5.71 5.29
CA TYR A 415 3.71 -4.87 6.47
C TYR A 415 4.82 -5.15 7.50
N PRO A 416 4.75 -6.17 8.37
CA PRO A 416 5.65 -6.32 9.51
C PRO A 416 7.07 -6.74 9.12
N LYS A 417 7.25 -7.64 8.14
CA LYS A 417 8.58 -8.07 7.68
C LYS A 417 9.25 -6.94 6.92
N GLY A 418 8.49 -6.22 6.07
CA GLY A 418 9.00 -5.07 5.35
C GLY A 418 9.47 -3.95 6.28
N ALA A 419 8.69 -3.58 7.30
CA ALA A 419 9.09 -2.58 8.30
C ALA A 419 10.36 -3.02 9.07
N ASN A 420 10.46 -4.29 9.46
CA ASN A 420 11.66 -4.84 10.12
C ASN A 420 12.88 -4.88 9.18
N MET A 421 12.69 -5.10 7.88
CA MET A 421 13.73 -4.95 6.86
C MET A 421 14.25 -3.51 6.80
N LEU A 422 13.36 -2.51 6.75
CA LEU A 422 13.75 -1.09 6.74
C LEU A 422 14.51 -0.70 8.01
N ASN A 423 14.13 -1.22 9.18
CA ASN A 423 14.89 -1.05 10.41
C ASN A 423 16.28 -1.69 10.34
N THR A 424 16.41 -2.87 9.73
CA THR A 424 17.70 -3.52 9.48
C THR A 424 18.58 -2.65 8.59
N VAL A 425 18.03 -2.09 7.52
CA VAL A 425 18.74 -1.14 6.63
C VAL A 425 19.20 0.11 7.39
N ARG A 426 18.32 0.72 8.21
CA ARG A 426 18.68 1.86 9.08
C ARG A 426 19.83 1.50 10.03
N THR A 427 19.78 0.30 10.62
CA THR A 427 20.82 -0.19 11.54
C THR A 427 22.16 -0.39 10.84
N LEU A 428 22.15 -0.86 9.59
CA LEU A 428 23.33 -0.98 8.75
C LEU A 428 23.96 0.39 8.42
N ILE A 429 23.12 1.38 8.09
CA ILE A 429 23.56 2.76 7.82
C ILE A 429 24.17 3.38 9.09
N ASN A 430 23.69 3.01 10.27
CA ASN A 430 24.18 3.39 11.59
C ASN A 430 24.35 4.93 11.76
N ASN A 431 23.47 5.69 11.13
CA ASN A 431 23.42 7.16 11.20
C ASN A 431 21.98 7.63 10.99
N ASP A 432 21.29 8.01 12.07
CA ASP A 432 19.88 8.37 12.03
C ASP A 432 19.60 9.66 11.22
N ALA A 433 20.55 10.62 11.25
CA ALA A 433 20.40 11.84 10.44
C ALA A 433 20.51 11.53 8.94
N LYS A 434 21.45 10.64 8.56
CA LYS A 434 21.58 10.17 7.17
C LYS A 434 20.34 9.39 6.74
N TRP A 435 19.84 8.48 7.59
CA TRP A 435 18.61 7.71 7.29
C TRP A 435 17.41 8.61 7.07
N ARG A 436 17.18 9.60 7.95
CA ARG A 436 16.14 10.59 7.77
C ARG A 436 16.33 11.39 6.48
N GLY A 437 17.57 11.76 6.16
CA GLY A 437 17.90 12.40 4.88
C GLY A 437 17.53 11.55 3.67
N ILE A 438 17.75 10.22 3.73
CA ILE A 438 17.36 9.27 2.69
C ILE A 438 15.83 9.22 2.54
N LEU A 439 15.07 9.11 3.63
CA LEU A 439 13.60 9.07 3.59
C LEU A 439 13.00 10.36 3.02
N ARG A 440 13.50 11.51 3.44
CA ARG A 440 13.09 12.81 2.90
C ARG A 440 13.49 12.97 1.43
N GLY A 441 14.67 12.47 1.08
CA GLY A 441 15.20 12.49 -0.28
C GLY A 441 14.41 11.60 -1.24
N LEU A 442 13.91 10.43 -0.80
CA LEU A 442 12.98 9.61 -1.57
C LEU A 442 11.75 10.42 -1.95
N ASN A 443 11.08 11.03 -0.96
CA ASN A 443 9.88 11.84 -1.19
C ASN A 443 10.11 13.08 -2.07
N LYS A 444 11.31 13.65 -2.04
CA LYS A 444 11.69 14.76 -2.92
C LYS A 444 11.99 14.29 -4.35
N THR A 445 12.70 13.17 -4.51
CA THR A 445 13.17 12.67 -5.81
C THR A 445 12.06 12.03 -6.61
N PHE A 446 11.21 11.29 -5.93
CA PHE A 446 10.07 10.61 -6.52
C PHE A 446 8.73 11.30 -6.22
N TYR A 447 8.77 12.61 -5.99
CA TYR A 447 7.59 13.42 -5.73
C TYR A 447 6.59 13.29 -6.88
N HIS A 448 5.36 12.84 -6.57
CA HIS A 448 4.28 12.56 -7.51
C HIS A 448 4.72 11.62 -8.66
N LYS A 449 5.29 10.48 -8.30
CA LYS A 449 5.79 9.52 -9.31
C LYS A 449 5.47 8.08 -8.98
N THR A 450 5.21 7.32 -10.02
CA THR A 450 5.20 5.87 -9.93
C THR A 450 6.63 5.32 -10.08
N VAL A 451 6.99 4.36 -9.21
CA VAL A 451 8.35 3.80 -9.12
C VAL A 451 8.35 2.27 -9.10
N THR A 452 9.48 1.68 -9.42
CA THR A 452 9.73 0.25 -9.27
C THR A 452 10.57 -0.02 -8.01
N THR A 453 10.55 -1.26 -7.51
CA THR A 453 11.46 -1.72 -6.45
C THR A 453 12.91 -1.35 -6.74
N GLN A 454 13.37 -1.57 -7.99
CA GLN A 454 14.76 -1.28 -8.36
C GLN A 454 15.12 0.20 -8.19
N GLN A 455 14.24 1.11 -8.59
CA GLN A 455 14.49 2.56 -8.45
C GLN A 455 14.61 2.98 -6.97
N VAL A 456 13.78 2.43 -6.09
CA VAL A 456 13.82 2.71 -4.65
C VAL A 456 15.11 2.15 -4.04
N VAL A 457 15.46 0.90 -4.34
CA VAL A 457 16.68 0.25 -3.84
C VAL A 457 17.94 0.95 -4.34
N ASP A 458 18.00 1.32 -5.63
CA ASP A 458 19.13 2.04 -6.21
C ASP A 458 19.33 3.41 -5.57
N TYR A 459 18.23 4.12 -5.30
CA TYR A 459 18.29 5.38 -4.58
C TYR A 459 18.89 5.20 -3.17
N ILE A 460 18.40 4.22 -2.40
CA ILE A 460 18.91 3.94 -1.05
C ILE A 460 20.39 3.51 -1.09
N ASN A 461 20.77 2.68 -2.06
CA ASN A 461 22.18 2.29 -2.26
C ASN A 461 23.08 3.51 -2.50
N LYS A 462 22.68 4.38 -3.41
CA LYS A 462 23.42 5.59 -3.77
C LYS A 462 23.58 6.53 -2.58
N GLU A 463 22.47 6.88 -1.93
CA GLU A 463 22.49 7.87 -0.84
C GLU A 463 23.12 7.30 0.46
N SER A 464 23.02 5.99 0.70
CA SER A 464 23.72 5.34 1.80
C SER A 464 25.23 5.16 1.53
N GLY A 465 25.63 5.03 0.27
CA GLY A 465 26.98 4.63 -0.14
C GLY A 465 27.24 3.14 0.10
N MET A 466 26.19 2.33 0.26
CA MET A 466 26.27 0.90 0.57
C MET A 466 25.65 0.06 -0.56
N LYS A 467 26.09 -1.20 -0.70
CA LYS A 467 25.50 -2.18 -1.61
C LYS A 467 24.47 -3.03 -0.85
N LEU A 468 23.24 -2.52 -0.72
CA LEU A 468 22.17 -3.14 0.06
C LEU A 468 21.22 -4.02 -0.77
N THR A 469 21.38 -4.07 -2.09
CA THR A 469 20.53 -4.89 -2.98
C THR A 469 20.40 -6.34 -2.49
N PRO A 470 21.48 -7.07 -2.10
CA PRO A 470 21.34 -8.43 -1.59
C PRO A 470 20.48 -8.53 -0.31
N VAL A 471 20.53 -7.48 0.53
CA VAL A 471 19.71 -7.41 1.75
C VAL A 471 18.24 -7.26 1.38
N PHE A 472 17.90 -6.29 0.50
CA PHE A 472 16.54 -6.12 0.00
C PHE A 472 16.02 -7.39 -0.69
N ASP A 473 16.82 -8.00 -1.57
CA ASP A 473 16.42 -9.22 -2.29
C ASP A 473 16.11 -10.37 -1.33
N GLN A 474 16.90 -10.57 -0.26
CA GLN A 474 16.67 -11.64 0.71
C GLN A 474 15.32 -11.48 1.43
N TYR A 475 14.95 -10.27 1.82
CA TYR A 475 13.69 -10.04 2.53
C TYR A 475 12.48 -9.96 1.61
N LEU A 476 12.65 -9.41 0.40
CA LEU A 476 11.54 -9.14 -0.51
C LEU A 476 11.19 -10.32 -1.41
N ARG A 477 12.20 -11.09 -1.87
CA ARG A 477 12.02 -12.13 -2.90
C ARG A 477 12.03 -13.55 -2.34
N TYR A 478 12.36 -13.71 -1.05
CA TYR A 478 12.44 -15.02 -0.41
C TYR A 478 11.66 -15.04 0.90
N THR A 479 11.14 -16.22 1.24
CA THR A 479 10.40 -16.43 2.49
C THR A 479 11.34 -16.50 3.69
N ASN A 480 12.52 -17.11 3.53
CA ASN A 480 13.50 -17.24 4.59
C ASN A 480 14.12 -15.88 4.96
N ILE A 481 14.33 -15.65 6.25
CA ILE A 481 15.16 -14.55 6.73
C ILE A 481 16.60 -15.01 6.93
N PRO A 482 17.59 -14.09 6.89
CA PRO A 482 18.98 -14.47 7.10
C PRO A 482 19.21 -15.20 8.42
N VAL A 483 19.98 -16.28 8.40
CA VAL A 483 20.41 -17.02 9.60
C VAL A 483 21.91 -16.83 9.78
N LEU A 484 22.31 -16.25 10.91
CA LEU A 484 23.70 -16.18 11.31
C LEU A 484 24.08 -17.48 12.02
N ASP A 485 24.80 -18.34 11.31
CA ASP A 485 25.37 -19.58 11.86
C ASP A 485 26.70 -19.27 12.52
N VAL A 486 26.84 -19.59 13.81
CA VAL A 486 28.05 -19.36 14.59
C VAL A 486 28.49 -20.65 15.26
N LYS A 487 29.76 -21.03 15.05
CA LYS A 487 30.37 -22.18 15.72
C LYS A 487 31.62 -21.73 16.48
N PHE A 488 31.93 -22.47 17.54
CA PHE A 488 33.04 -22.20 18.41
C PHE A 488 34.04 -23.36 18.34
N GLU A 489 35.19 -23.12 17.71
CA GLU A 489 36.24 -24.11 17.52
C GLU A 489 37.60 -23.57 17.97
N ASN A 490 38.33 -24.33 18.76
CA ASN A 490 39.67 -23.99 19.24
C ASN A 490 39.75 -22.59 19.89
N GLY A 491 38.71 -22.21 20.66
CA GLY A 491 38.62 -20.90 21.31
C GLY A 491 38.35 -19.72 20.39
N LYS A 492 37.97 -19.96 19.14
CA LYS A 492 37.61 -18.94 18.15
C LYS A 492 36.14 -19.07 17.74
N ALA A 493 35.47 -17.94 17.59
CA ALA A 493 34.16 -17.88 16.95
C ALA A 493 34.32 -17.84 15.42
N MET A 494 33.56 -18.66 14.73
CA MET A 494 33.49 -18.69 13.27
C MET A 494 32.03 -18.42 12.88
N ALA A 495 31.78 -17.49 11.94
CA ALA A 495 30.43 -17.14 11.53
C ALA A 495 30.26 -17.20 10.01
N LYS A 496 29.06 -17.57 9.58
CA LYS A 496 28.61 -17.48 8.18
C LYS A 496 27.14 -17.09 8.11
N TRP A 497 26.72 -16.64 6.94
CA TRP A 497 25.31 -16.52 6.59
C TRP A 497 24.77 -17.77 5.92
N THR A 498 23.59 -18.21 6.35
CA THR A 498 22.72 -19.13 5.61
C THR A 498 21.54 -18.32 5.07
N THR A 499 21.48 -18.18 3.74
CA THR A 499 20.55 -17.32 2.99
C THR A 499 20.23 -17.92 1.62
N ASP A 500 19.16 -17.42 0.99
CA ASP A 500 18.80 -17.80 -0.38
C ASP A 500 19.58 -16.98 -1.43
N VAL A 501 19.95 -15.75 -1.09
CA VAL A 501 20.72 -14.85 -1.98
C VAL A 501 22.18 -15.29 -2.04
N PRO A 502 22.74 -15.57 -3.25
CA PRO A 502 24.15 -15.90 -3.41
C PRO A 502 25.10 -14.78 -2.95
N ASN A 503 26.23 -15.15 -2.38
CA ASN A 503 27.27 -14.21 -1.94
C ASN A 503 26.76 -13.14 -0.96
N PHE A 504 25.76 -13.47 -0.18
CA PHE A 504 25.22 -12.58 0.86
C PHE A 504 26.30 -12.25 1.90
N ASN A 505 26.44 -10.96 2.23
CA ASN A 505 27.53 -10.47 3.07
C ASN A 505 27.11 -9.31 3.98
N MET A 506 25.87 -9.32 4.44
CA MET A 506 25.33 -8.28 5.32
C MET A 506 26.19 -8.17 6.60
N PRO A 507 26.72 -6.99 6.95
CA PRO A 507 27.34 -6.77 8.25
C PRO A 507 26.32 -6.94 9.38
N VAL A 508 26.77 -7.42 10.54
CA VAL A 508 25.91 -7.59 11.71
C VAL A 508 26.65 -7.25 13.00
N LYS A 509 25.92 -6.69 13.96
CA LYS A 509 26.46 -6.37 15.28
C LYS A 509 26.35 -7.57 16.20
N VAL A 510 27.47 -7.93 16.83
CA VAL A 510 27.58 -9.03 17.79
C VAL A 510 28.38 -8.61 19.01
N ARG A 511 28.22 -9.31 20.12
CA ARG A 511 28.97 -9.07 21.36
C ARG A 511 29.14 -10.34 22.19
N VAL A 512 30.05 -10.30 23.14
CA VAL A 512 30.01 -11.14 24.34
C VAL A 512 29.00 -10.51 25.29
N LYS A 513 28.15 -11.30 25.90
CA LYS A 513 27.09 -10.84 26.83
C LYS A 513 27.64 -9.87 27.86
N GLY A 514 26.99 -8.70 27.97
CA GLY A 514 27.40 -7.61 28.85
C GLY A 514 28.50 -6.68 28.30
N GLY A 515 29.11 -7.01 27.14
CA GLY A 515 30.06 -6.14 26.45
C GLY A 515 29.45 -5.26 25.39
N ASP A 516 30.27 -4.45 24.72
CA ASP A 516 29.85 -3.58 23.62
C ASP A 516 29.65 -4.36 22.31
N TYR A 517 28.70 -3.91 21.51
CA TYR A 517 28.50 -4.44 20.18
C TYR A 517 29.63 -4.04 19.24
N GLN A 518 30.16 -5.02 18.52
CA GLN A 518 31.10 -4.81 17.40
C GLN A 518 30.50 -5.32 16.09
N LEU A 519 30.89 -4.69 14.99
CA LEU A 519 30.43 -5.04 13.65
C LEU A 519 31.30 -6.15 13.07
N ILE A 520 30.70 -7.27 12.69
CA ILE A 520 31.34 -8.34 11.92
C ILE A 520 30.80 -8.37 10.50
N LYS A 521 31.54 -8.96 9.56
CA LYS A 521 31.19 -9.06 8.14
C LYS A 521 31.22 -10.52 7.67
N PRO A 522 30.28 -11.36 8.11
CA PRO A 522 30.22 -12.75 7.67
C PRO A 522 29.92 -12.83 6.17
N THR A 523 30.38 -13.91 5.55
CA THR A 523 30.00 -14.30 4.18
C THR A 523 29.14 -15.57 4.23
N THR A 524 28.84 -16.16 3.09
CA THR A 524 28.17 -17.48 3.01
C THR A 524 29.12 -18.66 3.34
N GLN A 525 30.40 -18.36 3.63
CA GLN A 525 31.38 -19.33 4.13
C GLN A 525 31.78 -18.96 5.55
N TYR A 526 32.13 -19.97 6.36
CA TYR A 526 32.63 -19.71 7.71
C TYR A 526 33.91 -18.88 7.68
N THR A 527 33.91 -17.77 8.37
CA THR A 527 35.06 -16.89 8.57
C THR A 527 35.25 -16.63 10.05
N ALA A 528 36.53 -16.50 10.46
CA ALA A 528 36.86 -16.21 11.84
C ALA A 528 36.34 -14.83 12.25
N VAL A 529 35.71 -14.78 13.42
CA VAL A 529 35.21 -13.55 14.05
C VAL A 529 36.14 -13.18 15.19
N ASN A 530 36.66 -11.97 15.18
CA ASN A 530 37.47 -11.48 16.30
C ASN A 530 36.55 -11.07 17.45
N LEU A 531 36.20 -12.03 18.30
CA LEU A 531 35.36 -11.84 19.49
C LEU A 531 35.96 -12.61 20.66
N PRO A 532 37.01 -12.07 21.28
CA PRO A 532 37.72 -12.75 22.35
C PRO A 532 36.84 -13.09 23.53
N GLY A 533 36.95 -14.32 24.04
CA GLY A 533 36.13 -14.82 25.15
C GLY A 533 34.71 -15.23 24.78
N ALA A 534 34.34 -15.16 23.49
CA ALA A 534 33.02 -15.63 23.04
C ALA A 534 32.90 -17.15 23.12
N THR A 535 31.79 -17.60 23.65
CA THR A 535 31.39 -19.00 23.74
C THR A 535 29.92 -19.13 23.28
N LYS A 536 29.45 -20.36 23.12
CA LYS A 536 28.05 -20.61 22.79
C LYS A 536 27.07 -19.96 23.78
N ASP A 537 27.44 -19.91 25.07
CA ASP A 537 26.54 -19.46 26.14
C ASP A 537 26.52 -17.93 26.33
N ASN A 538 27.54 -17.22 25.83
CA ASN A 538 27.68 -15.79 26.03
C ASN A 538 27.71 -14.97 24.72
N PHE A 539 27.54 -15.60 23.56
CA PHE A 539 27.44 -14.90 22.28
C PHE A 539 26.06 -14.26 22.11
N GLU A 540 26.03 -13.01 21.77
CA GLU A 540 24.80 -12.28 21.44
C GLU A 540 24.94 -11.52 20.12
N ALA A 541 23.90 -11.59 19.27
CA ALA A 541 23.72 -10.70 18.12
C ALA A 541 22.67 -9.63 18.43
N ASP A 542 22.77 -8.46 17.79
CA ASP A 542 21.81 -7.38 17.92
C ASP A 542 20.51 -7.72 17.18
N LEU A 543 19.63 -8.48 17.85
CA LEU A 543 18.30 -8.81 17.32
C LEU A 543 17.33 -7.64 17.38
N THR A 544 17.66 -6.56 18.09
CA THR A 544 16.84 -5.34 18.12
C THR A 544 16.98 -4.58 16.80
N GLY A 545 18.21 -4.37 16.36
CA GLY A 545 18.49 -3.67 15.12
C GLY A 545 18.32 -4.52 13.86
N PHE A 546 18.49 -5.84 13.96
CA PHE A 546 18.49 -6.76 12.83
C PHE A 546 17.34 -7.78 12.94
N TYR A 547 16.62 -7.96 11.85
CA TYR A 547 15.62 -9.04 11.73
C TYR A 547 16.27 -10.29 11.12
N ILE A 548 16.93 -11.06 11.96
CA ILE A 548 17.66 -12.27 11.61
C ILE A 548 17.37 -13.39 12.60
N LYS A 549 17.75 -14.62 12.25
CA LYS A 549 17.89 -15.74 13.19
C LYS A 549 19.36 -15.95 13.53
N VAL A 550 19.62 -16.52 14.69
CA VAL A 550 20.97 -16.92 15.12
C VAL A 550 20.94 -18.40 15.47
N LYS A 551 21.92 -19.12 14.96
CA LYS A 551 22.17 -20.53 15.30
C LYS A 551 23.59 -20.62 15.86
N THR A 552 23.73 -21.22 17.04
CA THR A 552 25.04 -21.44 17.70
C THR A 552 25.31 -22.93 17.87
N GLU A 553 26.49 -23.41 17.46
CA GLU A 553 26.93 -24.81 17.58
C GLU A 553 28.21 -24.91 18.42
#